data_228368843d1c4149c98361ae09291e01
#
_entry.id   228368843d1c4149c98361ae09291e01
#
_cell.length_a   1.000
_cell.length_b   1.000
_cell.length_c   1.000
_cell.angle_alpha   90.00
_cell.angle_beta   90.00
_cell.angle_gamma   90.00
#
_symmetry.space_group_name_H-M   'P 1'
#
loop_
_entity.id
_entity.type
_entity.pdbx_description
1 polymer ?
#
loop_
_entity_poly.entity_id
_entity_poly.type
_entity_poly.pdbx_seq_one_letter_code
_entity_poly.pdbx_strand_id
1 'polypeptide(L)'
;MVGKDSDSAMHADKPMLEWHDLTVAYGRRPVLWNVDFEIPKPCLFGIIGPNGAGKSTLLKASLDLVQRAGGYVRFWGQPLAQARSRIAYVPQRETVDWDFPVTVMDVVRMGATSKLGWFQRGGKRERELALRSLDRVGLADFSSRQIGKLSGGQQQRVFLARALAREADIYLLDEPMAGVDEGSQEQIFNILSGLRDQGKLVVAVHHDIRTAVEWFDAVALIDMRLVAAGPTAEILTPENLTMTYSGRLSVLDEIGEAVERGGRTS
;
A
#
# COMPACT_ATOMS: atom_id res chain seq x y z
N MET A 1 34.42 7.23 9.59
CA MET A 1 33.41 6.37 10.23
C MET A 1 32.71 7.20 11.31
N VAL A 2 32.04 8.28 10.90
CA VAL A 2 31.20 9.13 11.76
C VAL A 2 30.16 9.73 10.82
N GLY A 3 28.88 9.46 11.00
CA GLY A 3 27.83 10.14 10.24
C GLY A 3 26.55 9.35 9.95
N LYS A 4 26.27 8.21 10.62
CA LYS A 4 25.03 7.46 10.41
C LYS A 4 24.04 7.55 11.58
N ASP A 5 24.48 7.98 12.76
CA ASP A 5 23.64 7.94 13.99
C ASP A 5 22.92 9.27 14.28
N SER A 6 23.34 10.39 13.66
CA SER A 6 22.70 11.69 13.88
C SER A 6 21.40 11.90 13.10
N ASP A 7 21.20 11.20 12.00
CA ASP A 7 19.98 11.34 11.17
C ASP A 7 18.80 10.54 11.74
N SER A 8 19.09 9.46 12.49
CA SER A 8 18.08 8.62 13.13
C SER A 8 17.38 9.28 14.31
N ALA A 9 18.08 10.11 15.07
CA ALA A 9 17.53 10.74 16.29
C ALA A 9 16.62 11.96 16.00
N MET A 10 16.78 12.60 14.83
CA MET A 10 16.01 13.80 14.46
C MET A 10 14.63 13.46 13.84
N HIS A 11 14.34 12.19 13.58
CA HIS A 11 13.07 11.72 12.98
C HIS A 11 12.14 10.99 13.95
N ALA A 12 12.55 10.77 15.22
CA ALA A 12 11.80 9.98 16.19
C ALA A 12 10.46 10.62 16.63
N ASP A 13 10.26 11.91 16.32
CA ASP A 13 9.10 12.70 16.78
C ASP A 13 8.12 13.06 15.62
N LYS A 14 8.41 12.64 14.36
CA LYS A 14 7.57 12.95 13.21
C LYS A 14 6.86 11.72 12.69
N PRO A 15 5.58 11.84 12.27
CA PRO A 15 4.85 10.73 11.71
C PRO A 15 5.56 10.16 10.46
N MET A 16 5.45 8.86 10.27
CA MET A 16 6.03 8.20 9.10
C MET A 16 5.39 8.67 7.80
N LEU A 17 4.08 8.96 7.84
CA LEU A 17 3.31 9.44 6.70
C LEU A 17 2.18 10.33 7.21
N GLU A 18 2.02 11.51 6.60
CA GLU A 18 1.01 12.50 6.97
C GLU A 18 0.41 13.16 5.73
N TRP A 19 -0.87 13.42 5.78
CA TRP A 19 -1.64 14.18 4.79
C TRP A 19 -2.25 15.39 5.49
N HIS A 20 -2.10 16.56 4.89
CA HIS A 20 -2.64 17.81 5.39
C HIS A 20 -3.49 18.48 4.33
N ASP A 21 -4.77 18.70 4.63
CA ASP A 21 -5.75 19.39 3.79
C ASP A 21 -5.75 18.89 2.34
N LEU A 22 -5.42 17.59 2.14
CA LEU A 22 -5.20 17.05 0.81
C LEU A 22 -6.48 17.08 -0.01
N THR A 23 -6.44 17.84 -1.10
CA THR A 23 -7.52 17.95 -2.07
C THR A 23 -7.02 17.57 -3.45
N VAL A 24 -7.74 16.67 -4.13
CA VAL A 24 -7.46 16.23 -5.51
C VAL A 24 -8.72 16.34 -6.34
N ALA A 25 -8.61 16.94 -7.54
CA ALA A 25 -9.71 17.04 -8.48
C ALA A 25 -9.25 16.68 -9.90
N TYR A 26 -10.10 16.01 -10.65
CA TYR A 26 -9.94 15.79 -12.09
C TYR A 26 -10.84 16.78 -12.84
N GLY A 27 -10.22 17.82 -13.40
CA GLY A 27 -10.93 18.94 -13.95
C GLY A 27 -11.72 19.69 -12.85
N ARG A 28 -13.05 19.76 -12.98
CA ARG A 28 -13.92 20.42 -11.98
C ARG A 28 -14.51 19.45 -10.95
N ARG A 29 -14.20 18.16 -11.01
CA ARG A 29 -14.79 17.17 -10.09
C ARG A 29 -13.79 16.83 -8.99
N PRO A 30 -14.06 17.18 -7.73
CA PRO A 30 -13.26 16.74 -6.61
C PRO A 30 -13.40 15.22 -6.45
N VAL A 31 -12.30 14.54 -6.18
CA VAL A 31 -12.24 13.11 -5.86
C VAL A 31 -11.79 12.90 -4.42
N LEU A 32 -10.95 13.81 -3.92
CA LEU A 32 -10.60 13.92 -2.51
C LEU A 32 -10.74 15.36 -2.09
N TRP A 33 -11.30 15.57 -0.90
CA TRP A 33 -11.56 16.89 -0.36
C TRP A 33 -11.13 16.99 1.10
N ASN A 34 -10.12 17.83 1.35
CA ASN A 34 -9.66 18.17 2.69
C ASN A 34 -9.37 16.94 3.57
N VAL A 35 -8.56 16.01 3.05
CA VAL A 35 -8.18 14.81 3.80
C VAL A 35 -6.99 15.15 4.69
N ASP A 36 -7.17 14.94 6.00
CA ASP A 36 -6.18 15.27 7.03
C ASP A 36 -6.08 14.13 8.04
N PHE A 37 -4.96 13.43 8.08
CA PHE A 37 -4.61 12.42 9.09
C PHE A 37 -3.14 12.01 8.98
N GLU A 38 -2.64 11.28 9.98
CA GLU A 38 -1.26 10.81 10.02
C GLU A 38 -1.13 9.35 10.47
N ILE A 39 -0.03 8.73 10.09
CA ILE A 39 0.38 7.41 10.55
C ILE A 39 1.73 7.58 11.28
N PRO A 40 1.71 7.59 12.63
CA PRO A 40 2.89 7.98 13.39
C PRO A 40 4.00 6.91 13.43
N LYS A 41 3.66 5.62 13.35
CA LYS A 41 4.57 4.51 13.58
C LYS A 41 4.35 3.35 12.60
N PRO A 42 5.31 2.40 12.49
CA PRO A 42 5.15 1.19 11.68
C PRO A 42 3.90 0.42 12.08
N CYS A 43 3.10 0.06 11.09
CA CYS A 43 1.90 -0.77 11.25
C CYS A 43 1.46 -1.31 9.88
N LEU A 44 0.53 -2.24 9.88
CA LEU A 44 -0.25 -2.61 8.70
C LEU A 44 -1.53 -1.77 8.69
N PHE A 45 -1.59 -0.77 7.80
CA PHE A 45 -2.63 0.25 7.73
C PHE A 45 -3.54 0.05 6.52
N GLY A 46 -4.86 -0.01 6.75
CA GLY A 46 -5.87 -0.17 5.71
C GLY A 46 -6.48 1.17 5.28
N ILE A 47 -6.59 1.43 3.97
CA ILE A 47 -7.44 2.49 3.42
C ILE A 47 -8.70 1.84 2.88
N ILE A 48 -9.84 2.10 3.52
CA ILE A 48 -11.10 1.41 3.29
C ILE A 48 -12.16 2.41 2.85
N GLY A 49 -13.08 1.98 2.00
CA GLY A 49 -14.19 2.79 1.53
C GLY A 49 -14.79 2.24 0.23
N PRO A 50 -15.90 2.78 -0.24
CA PRO A 50 -16.58 2.32 -1.44
C PRO A 50 -15.76 2.53 -2.71
N ASN A 51 -16.16 1.87 -3.81
CA ASN A 51 -15.55 2.11 -5.11
C ASN A 51 -15.82 3.56 -5.56
N GLY A 52 -14.78 4.24 -6.03
CA GLY A 52 -14.83 5.65 -6.38
C GLY A 52 -14.63 6.62 -5.21
N ALA A 53 -14.41 6.15 -3.98
CA ALA A 53 -14.17 6.97 -2.78
C ALA A 53 -12.87 7.77 -2.79
N GLY A 54 -11.97 7.56 -3.76
CA GLY A 54 -10.70 8.27 -3.84
C GLY A 54 -9.50 7.53 -3.23
N LYS A 55 -9.65 6.28 -2.79
CA LYS A 55 -8.59 5.48 -2.13
C LYS A 55 -7.29 5.41 -2.95
N SER A 56 -7.37 4.94 -4.20
CA SER A 56 -6.22 4.88 -5.12
C SER A 56 -5.68 6.27 -5.45
N THR A 57 -6.56 7.28 -5.51
CA THR A 57 -6.16 8.67 -5.72
C THR A 57 -5.35 9.20 -4.55
N LEU A 58 -5.69 8.81 -3.31
CA LEU A 58 -4.92 9.17 -2.11
C LEU A 58 -3.48 8.66 -2.19
N LEU A 59 -3.29 7.37 -2.54
CA LEU A 59 -1.94 6.80 -2.74
C LEU A 59 -1.20 7.48 -3.90
N LYS A 60 -1.87 7.70 -5.03
CA LYS A 60 -1.27 8.35 -6.20
C LYS A 60 -0.88 9.80 -5.92
N ALA A 61 -1.69 10.55 -5.17
CA ALA A 61 -1.37 11.91 -4.73
C ALA A 61 -0.18 11.94 -3.77
N SER A 62 -0.04 10.93 -2.90
CA SER A 62 1.12 10.79 -2.00
C SER A 62 2.43 10.59 -2.77
N LEU A 63 2.36 10.06 -3.99
CA LEU A 63 3.51 9.76 -4.84
C LEU A 63 3.74 10.79 -5.96
N ASP A 64 3.02 11.92 -5.95
CA ASP A 64 3.02 12.93 -7.03
C ASP A 64 2.66 12.33 -8.42
N LEU A 65 1.90 11.22 -8.45
CA LEU A 65 1.42 10.60 -9.69
C LEU A 65 0.15 11.27 -10.22
N VAL A 66 -0.53 12.06 -9.39
CA VAL A 66 -1.66 12.93 -9.75
C VAL A 66 -1.44 14.30 -9.13
N GLN A 67 -1.91 15.34 -9.83
CA GLN A 67 -1.78 16.72 -9.34
C GLN A 67 -2.72 16.96 -8.16
N ARG A 68 -2.20 17.54 -7.09
CA ARG A 68 -2.97 18.03 -5.95
C ARG A 68 -3.55 19.39 -6.29
N ALA A 69 -4.80 19.64 -5.93
CA ALA A 69 -5.46 20.93 -6.00
C ALA A 69 -5.17 21.77 -4.73
N GLY A 70 -4.89 21.12 -3.60
CA GLY A 70 -4.52 21.75 -2.32
C GLY A 70 -3.88 20.76 -1.37
N GLY A 71 -3.32 21.27 -0.29
CA GLY A 71 -2.68 20.47 0.75
C GLY A 71 -1.32 19.91 0.38
N TYR A 72 -0.79 19.06 1.27
CA TYR A 72 0.50 18.41 1.06
C TYR A 72 0.56 17.03 1.73
N VAL A 73 1.58 16.26 1.34
CA VAL A 73 1.91 14.97 1.93
C VAL A 73 3.37 15.00 2.38
N ARG A 74 3.66 14.46 3.55
CA ARG A 74 5.00 14.36 4.10
C ARG A 74 5.31 12.93 4.53
N PHE A 75 6.57 12.57 4.42
CA PHE A 75 7.14 11.31 4.84
C PHE A 75 8.25 11.62 5.85
N TRP A 76 8.06 11.27 7.13
CA TRP A 76 8.94 11.71 8.24
C TRP A 76 9.13 13.23 8.25
N GLY A 77 8.05 13.98 7.99
CA GLY A 77 8.07 15.44 7.86
C GLY A 77 8.76 15.99 6.61
N GLN A 78 9.21 15.13 5.68
CA GLN A 78 9.92 15.51 4.44
C GLN A 78 9.03 15.37 3.21
N PRO A 79 9.24 16.17 2.15
CA PRO A 79 8.56 15.98 0.88
C PRO A 79 9.02 14.69 0.19
N LEU A 80 8.16 14.12 -0.67
CA LEU A 80 8.42 12.89 -1.42
C LEU A 80 9.80 12.86 -2.07
N ALA A 81 10.27 13.97 -2.65
CA ALA A 81 11.56 14.02 -3.36
C ALA A 81 12.74 13.55 -2.48
N GLN A 82 12.71 13.83 -1.18
CA GLN A 82 13.75 13.42 -0.22
C GLN A 82 13.53 11.99 0.31
N ALA A 83 12.28 11.53 0.37
CA ALA A 83 11.90 10.22 0.91
C ALA A 83 11.79 9.12 -0.16
N ARG A 84 11.76 9.47 -1.46
CA ARG A 84 11.44 8.57 -2.57
C ARG A 84 12.22 7.25 -2.58
N SER A 85 13.50 7.26 -2.21
CA SER A 85 14.32 6.04 -2.19
C SER A 85 13.89 5.02 -1.12
N ARG A 86 13.13 5.47 -0.11
CA ARG A 86 12.66 4.68 1.03
C ARG A 86 11.21 4.22 0.89
N ILE A 87 10.56 4.52 -0.25
CA ILE A 87 9.15 4.21 -0.50
C ILE A 87 9.04 3.23 -1.67
N ALA A 88 8.24 2.19 -1.51
CA ALA A 88 7.86 1.26 -2.58
C ALA A 88 6.37 1.42 -2.90
N TYR A 89 6.01 1.24 -4.16
CA TYR A 89 4.62 1.30 -4.63
C TYR A 89 4.26 0.09 -5.48
N VAL A 90 3.13 -0.51 -5.16
CA VAL A 90 2.48 -1.56 -5.96
C VAL A 90 1.19 -0.96 -6.53
N PRO A 91 1.12 -0.73 -7.85
CA PRO A 91 -0.08 -0.20 -8.50
C PRO A 91 -1.18 -1.25 -8.57
N GLN A 92 -2.41 -0.80 -8.75
CA GLN A 92 -3.54 -1.66 -9.08
C GLN A 92 -3.27 -2.39 -10.41
N ARG A 93 -3.58 -3.68 -10.47
CA ARG A 93 -3.25 -4.57 -11.58
C ARG A 93 -3.77 -4.06 -12.93
N GLU A 94 -4.99 -3.54 -12.98
CA GLU A 94 -5.66 -3.07 -14.20
C GLU A 94 -4.96 -1.85 -14.85
N THR A 95 -4.07 -1.19 -14.13
CA THR A 95 -3.33 -0.02 -14.65
C THR A 95 -2.00 -0.39 -15.32
N VAL A 96 -1.65 -1.68 -15.35
CA VAL A 96 -0.36 -2.18 -15.86
C VAL A 96 -0.53 -2.78 -17.26
N ASP A 97 0.35 -2.41 -18.19
CA ASP A 97 0.46 -3.06 -19.50
C ASP A 97 1.18 -4.41 -19.35
N TRP A 98 0.42 -5.49 -19.43
CA TRP A 98 0.91 -6.87 -19.28
C TRP A 98 1.46 -7.47 -20.56
N ASP A 99 1.24 -6.86 -21.71
CA ASP A 99 1.70 -7.35 -23.01
C ASP A 99 3.15 -6.95 -23.31
N PHE A 100 3.74 -6.14 -22.43
CA PHE A 100 5.12 -5.74 -22.57
C PHE A 100 6.08 -6.95 -22.45
N PRO A 101 7.02 -7.17 -23.40
CA PRO A 101 7.81 -8.39 -23.52
C PRO A 101 9.00 -8.44 -22.51
N VAL A 102 8.70 -8.40 -21.20
CA VAL A 102 9.69 -8.51 -20.12
C VAL A 102 9.52 -9.81 -19.36
N THR A 103 10.62 -10.31 -18.82
CA THR A 103 10.58 -11.46 -17.91
C THR A 103 10.22 -11.03 -16.48
N VAL A 104 9.77 -12.01 -15.69
CA VAL A 104 9.52 -11.83 -14.23
C VAL A 104 10.78 -11.29 -13.54
N MET A 105 11.96 -11.84 -13.86
CA MET A 105 13.23 -11.37 -13.33
C MET A 105 13.50 -9.90 -13.66
N ASP A 106 13.23 -9.47 -14.89
CA ASP A 106 13.46 -8.08 -15.31
C ASP A 106 12.61 -7.11 -14.49
N VAL A 107 11.32 -7.43 -14.32
CA VAL A 107 10.40 -6.61 -13.52
C VAL A 107 10.87 -6.49 -12.06
N VAL A 108 11.25 -7.60 -11.43
CA VAL A 108 11.67 -7.56 -10.02
C VAL A 108 13.00 -6.84 -9.85
N ARG A 109 13.94 -7.00 -10.81
CA ARG A 109 15.20 -6.24 -10.80
C ARG A 109 15.02 -4.73 -10.90
N MET A 110 13.98 -4.24 -11.55
CA MET A 110 13.66 -2.79 -11.54
C MET A 110 13.49 -2.24 -10.12
N GLY A 111 12.95 -3.05 -9.19
CA GLY A 111 12.88 -2.71 -7.78
C GLY A 111 14.26 -2.60 -7.13
N ALA A 112 15.08 -3.60 -7.30
CA ALA A 112 16.43 -3.66 -6.73
C ALA A 112 17.36 -2.55 -7.26
N THR A 113 17.25 -2.19 -8.54
CA THR A 113 18.08 -1.16 -9.18
C THR A 113 17.65 0.27 -8.87
N SER A 114 16.50 0.46 -8.26
CA SER A 114 15.93 1.80 -8.00
C SER A 114 16.78 2.71 -7.10
N LYS A 115 17.74 2.15 -6.37
CA LYS A 115 18.69 2.87 -5.51
C LYS A 115 20.05 3.13 -6.21
N LEU A 116 20.25 2.61 -7.44
CA LEU A 116 21.48 2.83 -8.19
C LEU A 116 21.49 4.21 -8.85
N GLY A 117 22.66 4.84 -8.89
CA GLY A 117 22.89 6.07 -9.65
C GLY A 117 22.76 5.84 -11.15
N TRP A 118 22.55 6.92 -11.92
CA TRP A 118 22.37 6.93 -13.38
C TRP A 118 23.41 6.12 -14.17
N PHE A 119 24.66 6.06 -13.67
CA PHE A 119 25.76 5.35 -14.31
C PHE A 119 26.05 3.94 -13.77
N GLN A 120 25.27 3.48 -12.77
CA GLN A 120 25.50 2.17 -12.16
C GLN A 120 24.59 1.12 -12.79
N ARG A 121 25.17 0.10 -13.40
CA ARG A 121 24.42 -1.06 -13.89
C ARG A 121 24.17 -2.03 -12.74
N GLY A 122 22.94 -2.52 -12.60
CA GLY A 122 22.62 -3.57 -11.64
C GLY A 122 23.48 -4.82 -11.86
N GLY A 123 24.15 -5.25 -10.80
CA GLY A 123 25.07 -6.36 -10.82
C GLY A 123 24.54 -7.64 -10.16
N LYS A 124 25.45 -8.41 -9.59
CA LYS A 124 25.15 -9.68 -8.91
C LYS A 124 24.24 -9.46 -7.69
N ARG A 125 24.45 -8.39 -6.93
CA ARG A 125 23.66 -8.05 -5.73
C ARG A 125 22.19 -7.82 -6.06
N GLU A 126 21.90 -7.04 -7.09
CA GLU A 126 20.52 -6.72 -7.52
C GLU A 126 19.81 -7.97 -8.04
N ARG A 127 20.54 -8.85 -8.71
CA ARG A 127 20.00 -10.14 -9.14
C ARG A 127 19.69 -11.06 -7.94
N GLU A 128 20.55 -11.10 -6.95
CA GLU A 128 20.34 -11.88 -5.72
C GLU A 128 19.14 -11.34 -4.90
N LEU A 129 19.01 -10.00 -4.80
CA LEU A 129 17.86 -9.36 -4.17
C LEU A 129 16.55 -9.73 -4.91
N ALA A 130 16.56 -9.68 -6.23
CA ALA A 130 15.40 -10.04 -7.04
C ALA A 130 15.02 -11.52 -6.85
N LEU A 131 16.00 -12.43 -6.86
CA LEU A 131 15.75 -13.86 -6.63
C LEU A 131 15.16 -14.13 -5.24
N ARG A 132 15.74 -13.54 -4.18
CA ARG A 132 15.19 -13.65 -2.81
C ARG A 132 13.77 -13.10 -2.72
N SER A 133 13.49 -12.00 -3.41
CA SER A 133 12.15 -11.42 -3.42
C SER A 133 11.15 -12.30 -4.17
N LEU A 134 11.56 -12.95 -5.26
CA LEU A 134 10.76 -13.94 -5.98
C LEU A 134 10.50 -15.19 -5.15
N ASP A 135 11.50 -15.66 -4.42
CA ASP A 135 11.36 -16.80 -3.52
C ASP A 135 10.32 -16.52 -2.41
N ARG A 136 10.38 -15.33 -1.79
CA ARG A 136 9.40 -14.91 -0.78
C ARG A 136 7.95 -14.91 -1.26
N VAL A 137 7.71 -14.69 -2.54
CA VAL A 137 6.35 -14.72 -3.13
C VAL A 137 6.03 -16.05 -3.84
N GLY A 138 6.91 -17.06 -3.73
CA GLY A 138 6.73 -18.38 -4.34
C GLY A 138 6.80 -18.39 -5.87
N LEU A 139 7.62 -17.51 -6.47
CA LEU A 139 7.73 -17.37 -7.93
C LEU A 139 9.17 -17.50 -8.47
N ALA A 140 10.08 -18.08 -7.70
CA ALA A 140 11.50 -18.25 -8.12
C ALA A 140 11.63 -19.03 -9.44
N ASP A 141 10.85 -20.13 -9.60
CA ASP A 141 10.87 -20.98 -10.79
C ASP A 141 10.30 -20.29 -12.06
N PHE A 142 9.56 -19.18 -11.87
CA PHE A 142 8.97 -18.40 -12.96
C PHE A 142 9.89 -17.27 -13.43
N SER A 143 11.09 -17.12 -12.87
CA SER A 143 11.97 -15.96 -13.07
C SER A 143 12.28 -15.65 -14.54
N SER A 144 12.42 -16.66 -15.40
CA SER A 144 12.67 -16.51 -16.85
C SER A 144 11.40 -16.40 -17.72
N ARG A 145 10.20 -16.60 -17.11
CA ARG A 145 8.93 -16.54 -17.85
C ARG A 145 8.55 -15.10 -18.16
N GLN A 146 7.91 -14.85 -19.30
CA GLN A 146 7.31 -13.56 -19.62
C GLN A 146 6.15 -13.26 -18.66
N ILE A 147 6.07 -12.01 -18.17
CA ILE A 147 5.07 -11.62 -17.18
C ILE A 147 3.62 -11.77 -17.68
N GLY A 148 3.37 -11.50 -18.97
CA GLY A 148 2.05 -11.67 -19.58
C GLY A 148 1.55 -13.12 -19.65
N LYS A 149 2.43 -14.11 -19.44
CA LYS A 149 2.06 -15.54 -19.43
C LYS A 149 1.71 -16.06 -18.02
N LEU A 150 1.68 -15.19 -17.04
CA LEU A 150 1.31 -15.51 -15.66
C LEU A 150 -0.17 -15.31 -15.41
N SER A 151 -0.73 -16.05 -14.43
CA SER A 151 -2.08 -15.77 -13.93
C SER A 151 -2.14 -14.41 -13.24
N GLY A 152 -3.35 -13.83 -13.08
CA GLY A 152 -3.53 -12.54 -12.42
C GLY A 152 -2.92 -12.47 -11.02
N GLY A 153 -3.13 -13.49 -10.19
CA GLY A 153 -2.54 -13.57 -8.86
C GLY A 153 -1.01 -13.72 -8.89
N GLN A 154 -0.45 -14.44 -9.89
CA GLN A 154 1.00 -14.51 -10.06
C GLN A 154 1.57 -13.14 -10.49
N GLN A 155 0.92 -12.43 -11.40
CA GLN A 155 1.32 -11.07 -11.81
C GLN A 155 1.34 -10.11 -10.61
N GLN A 156 0.32 -10.16 -9.76
CA GLN A 156 0.25 -9.34 -8.55
C GLN A 156 1.41 -9.66 -7.60
N ARG A 157 1.73 -10.93 -7.40
CA ARG A 157 2.88 -11.36 -6.58
C ARG A 157 4.24 -10.93 -7.18
N VAL A 158 4.38 -10.86 -8.51
CA VAL A 158 5.59 -10.30 -9.15
C VAL A 158 5.76 -8.82 -8.79
N PHE A 159 4.69 -8.02 -8.80
CA PHE A 159 4.75 -6.61 -8.43
C PHE A 159 5.04 -6.43 -6.93
N LEU A 160 4.52 -7.33 -6.08
CA LEU A 160 4.91 -7.37 -4.68
C LEU A 160 6.41 -7.71 -4.54
N ALA A 161 6.92 -8.72 -5.25
CA ALA A 161 8.35 -9.05 -5.26
C ALA A 161 9.22 -7.86 -5.71
N ARG A 162 8.79 -7.10 -6.72
CA ARG A 162 9.45 -5.87 -7.14
C ARG A 162 9.52 -4.84 -6.02
N ALA A 163 8.43 -4.67 -5.27
CA ALA A 163 8.39 -3.77 -4.12
C ALA A 163 9.32 -4.25 -2.99
N LEU A 164 9.34 -5.56 -2.70
CA LEU A 164 10.23 -6.17 -1.72
C LEU A 164 11.72 -5.99 -2.08
N ALA A 165 12.07 -6.17 -3.36
CA ALA A 165 13.44 -6.00 -3.85
C ALA A 165 13.97 -4.56 -3.69
N ARG A 166 13.08 -3.59 -3.47
CA ARG A 166 13.45 -2.19 -3.18
C ARG A 166 13.98 -2.02 -1.75
N GLU A 167 13.67 -2.94 -0.82
CA GLU A 167 14.03 -2.81 0.61
C GLU A 167 13.62 -1.45 1.17
N ALA A 168 12.34 -1.08 0.99
CA ALA A 168 11.79 0.19 1.43
C ALA A 168 11.47 0.21 2.93
N ASP A 169 11.17 1.39 3.46
CA ASP A 169 10.66 1.58 4.82
C ASP A 169 9.15 1.79 4.84
N ILE A 170 8.59 2.31 3.74
CA ILE A 170 7.14 2.47 3.53
C ILE A 170 6.75 1.73 2.24
N TYR A 171 5.71 0.92 2.33
CA TYR A 171 5.08 0.21 1.22
C TYR A 171 3.67 0.73 1.02
N LEU A 172 3.38 1.30 -0.14
CA LEU A 172 2.06 1.75 -0.56
C LEU A 172 1.51 0.76 -1.59
N LEU A 173 0.36 0.14 -1.31
CA LEU A 173 -0.18 -0.97 -2.08
C LEU A 173 -1.61 -0.64 -2.51
N ASP A 174 -1.85 -0.57 -3.81
CA ASP A 174 -3.16 -0.27 -4.37
C ASP A 174 -3.88 -1.56 -4.73
N GLU A 175 -4.79 -2.00 -3.85
CA GLU A 175 -5.56 -3.24 -3.96
C GLU A 175 -4.69 -4.50 -4.21
N PRO A 176 -3.71 -4.81 -3.32
CA PRO A 176 -2.76 -5.90 -3.56
C PRO A 176 -3.38 -7.29 -3.63
N MET A 177 -4.63 -7.44 -3.23
CA MET A 177 -5.35 -8.71 -3.15
C MET A 177 -6.50 -8.83 -4.16
N ALA A 178 -6.71 -7.81 -5.00
CA ALA A 178 -7.79 -7.83 -5.98
C ALA A 178 -7.58 -8.93 -7.03
N GLY A 179 -8.61 -9.76 -7.26
CA GLY A 179 -8.57 -10.85 -8.24
C GLY A 179 -7.60 -11.98 -7.91
N VAL A 180 -7.25 -12.14 -6.63
CA VAL A 180 -6.37 -13.18 -6.11
C VAL A 180 -7.22 -14.20 -5.33
N ASP A 181 -6.97 -15.50 -5.49
CA ASP A 181 -7.62 -16.54 -4.71
C ASP A 181 -7.26 -16.49 -3.21
N GLU A 182 -8.12 -17.05 -2.34
CA GLU A 182 -7.97 -16.98 -0.88
C GLU A 182 -6.59 -17.46 -0.39
N GLY A 183 -6.09 -18.58 -0.90
CA GLY A 183 -4.79 -19.10 -0.48
C GLY A 183 -3.63 -18.18 -0.85
N SER A 184 -3.73 -17.51 -2.01
CA SER A 184 -2.76 -16.49 -2.43
C SER A 184 -2.92 -15.19 -1.65
N GLN A 185 -4.15 -14.82 -1.24
CA GLN A 185 -4.37 -13.64 -0.37
C GLN A 185 -3.71 -13.82 0.99
N GLU A 186 -3.85 -15.01 1.60
CA GLU A 186 -3.21 -15.32 2.87
C GLU A 186 -1.67 -15.27 2.77
N GLN A 187 -1.10 -15.78 1.67
CA GLN A 187 0.35 -15.65 1.42
C GLN A 187 0.79 -14.18 1.33
N ILE A 188 0.04 -13.34 0.61
CA ILE A 188 0.33 -11.91 0.52
C ILE A 188 0.24 -11.27 1.91
N PHE A 189 -0.82 -11.55 2.65
CA PHE A 189 -1.00 -11.03 4.01
C PHE A 189 0.16 -11.40 4.93
N ASN A 190 0.62 -12.66 4.92
CA ASN A 190 1.76 -13.11 5.72
C ASN A 190 3.04 -12.34 5.37
N ILE A 191 3.25 -12.02 4.08
CA ILE A 191 4.38 -11.20 3.64
C ILE A 191 4.27 -9.78 4.19
N LEU A 192 3.08 -9.17 4.11
CA LEU A 192 2.84 -7.81 4.59
C LEU A 192 2.98 -7.71 6.11
N SER A 193 2.46 -8.68 6.85
CA SER A 193 2.62 -8.80 8.31
C SER A 193 4.10 -8.94 8.69
N GLY A 194 4.85 -9.75 7.95
CA GLY A 194 6.29 -9.89 8.15
C GLY A 194 7.08 -8.60 7.87
N LEU A 195 6.60 -7.72 6.99
CA LEU A 195 7.17 -6.37 6.81
C LEU A 195 6.90 -5.48 8.01
N ARG A 196 5.65 -5.47 8.53
CA ARG A 196 5.28 -4.75 9.74
C ARG A 196 6.16 -5.18 10.94
N ASP A 197 6.35 -6.47 11.11
CA ASP A 197 7.15 -7.04 12.21
C ASP A 197 8.65 -6.67 12.10
N GLN A 198 9.11 -6.32 10.89
CA GLN A 198 10.42 -5.74 10.63
C GLN A 198 10.47 -4.21 10.85
N GLY A 199 9.43 -3.60 11.40
CA GLY A 199 9.35 -2.16 11.64
C GLY A 199 9.11 -1.33 10.37
N LYS A 200 8.45 -1.90 9.34
CA LYS A 200 8.05 -1.17 8.14
C LYS A 200 6.61 -0.70 8.24
N LEU A 201 6.32 0.44 7.63
CA LEU A 201 4.94 0.87 7.42
C LEU A 201 4.42 0.24 6.11
N VAL A 202 3.28 -0.43 6.21
CA VAL A 202 2.57 -0.97 5.05
C VAL A 202 1.18 -0.33 4.98
N VAL A 203 0.90 0.40 3.92
CA VAL A 203 -0.40 1.02 3.66
C VAL A 203 -1.04 0.32 2.48
N ALA A 204 -2.19 -0.31 2.67
CA ALA A 204 -2.87 -1.03 1.61
C ALA A 204 -4.31 -0.52 1.42
N VAL A 205 -4.68 -0.25 0.18
CA VAL A 205 -6.10 -0.09 -0.19
C VAL A 205 -6.78 -1.44 -0.12
N HIS A 206 -7.91 -1.49 0.58
CA HIS A 206 -8.68 -2.71 0.77
C HIS A 206 -10.19 -2.43 0.66
N HIS A 207 -10.97 -3.42 0.24
CA HIS A 207 -12.41 -3.24 0.03
C HIS A 207 -13.28 -4.20 0.84
N ASP A 208 -12.72 -5.29 1.38
CA ASP A 208 -13.45 -6.25 2.21
C ASP A 208 -13.30 -5.90 3.69
N ILE A 209 -14.42 -5.49 4.31
CA ILE A 209 -14.47 -5.08 5.71
C ILE A 209 -14.21 -6.28 6.63
N ARG A 210 -14.63 -7.49 6.24
CA ARG A 210 -14.51 -8.70 7.09
C ARG A 210 -13.06 -9.07 7.32
N THR A 211 -12.27 -9.10 6.25
CA THR A 211 -10.83 -9.38 6.36
C THR A 211 -10.06 -8.17 6.92
N ALA A 212 -10.58 -6.96 6.76
CA ALA A 212 -9.94 -5.76 7.30
C ALA A 212 -9.82 -5.77 8.83
N VAL A 213 -10.84 -6.29 9.54
CA VAL A 213 -10.82 -6.41 11.02
C VAL A 213 -9.66 -7.29 11.51
N GLU A 214 -9.35 -8.35 10.76
CA GLU A 214 -8.33 -9.33 11.14
C GLU A 214 -6.92 -8.90 10.71
N TRP A 215 -6.83 -8.14 9.61
CA TRP A 215 -5.55 -7.92 8.94
C TRP A 215 -4.86 -6.61 9.31
N PHE A 216 -5.62 -5.56 9.59
CA PHE A 216 -5.04 -4.22 9.77
C PHE A 216 -4.98 -3.83 11.25
N ASP A 217 -3.83 -3.29 11.66
CA ASP A 217 -3.64 -2.72 12.99
C ASP A 217 -4.43 -1.40 13.15
N ALA A 218 -4.48 -0.62 12.06
CA ALA A 218 -5.18 0.65 11.99
C ALA A 218 -5.76 0.87 10.58
N VAL A 219 -6.79 1.69 10.48
CA VAL A 219 -7.48 1.97 9.22
C VAL A 219 -7.85 3.44 9.08
N ALA A 220 -8.04 3.88 7.83
CA ALA A 220 -8.76 5.11 7.49
C ALA A 220 -9.98 4.76 6.62
N LEU A 221 -11.13 5.28 7.01
CA LEU A 221 -12.37 5.22 6.24
C LEU A 221 -12.49 6.45 5.36
N ILE A 222 -12.56 6.25 4.04
CA ILE A 222 -12.57 7.30 3.03
C ILE A 222 -13.84 7.21 2.17
N ASP A 223 -14.54 8.31 2.06
CA ASP A 223 -15.56 8.57 1.01
C ASP A 223 -15.44 10.02 0.55
N MET A 224 -14.58 10.28 -0.45
CA MET A 224 -14.13 11.61 -0.90
C MET A 224 -13.49 12.46 0.22
N ARG A 225 -13.81 12.20 1.47
CA ARG A 225 -13.26 12.81 2.68
C ARG A 225 -12.82 11.73 3.64
N LEU A 226 -12.05 12.12 4.62
CA LEU A 226 -11.81 11.26 5.77
C LEU A 226 -13.11 11.21 6.61
N VAL A 227 -13.60 10.00 6.86
CA VAL A 227 -14.68 9.76 7.83
C VAL A 227 -14.07 9.55 9.22
N ALA A 228 -13.12 8.65 9.33
CA ALA A 228 -12.40 8.38 10.58
C ALA A 228 -11.05 7.69 10.26
N ALA A 229 -10.06 7.85 11.15
CA ALA A 229 -8.79 7.11 11.08
C ALA A 229 -8.28 6.79 12.49
N GLY A 230 -7.68 5.62 12.67
CA GLY A 230 -7.15 5.16 13.95
C GLY A 230 -7.07 3.64 14.06
N PRO A 231 -6.92 3.08 15.29
CA PRO A 231 -6.90 1.66 15.54
C PRO A 231 -8.14 0.95 14.96
N THR A 232 -7.95 -0.19 14.30
CA THR A 232 -9.04 -0.88 13.58
C THR A 232 -10.26 -1.14 14.43
N ALA A 233 -10.07 -1.61 15.67
CA ALA A 233 -11.15 -1.91 16.60
C ALA A 233 -11.98 -0.68 17.01
N GLU A 234 -11.38 0.52 16.99
CA GLU A 234 -12.05 1.76 17.36
C GLU A 234 -12.76 2.40 16.15
N ILE A 235 -12.26 2.19 14.95
CA ILE A 235 -12.73 2.86 13.72
C ILE A 235 -13.81 2.07 12.99
N LEU A 236 -13.72 0.73 12.95
CA LEU A 236 -14.70 -0.09 12.24
C LEU A 236 -15.97 -0.30 13.09
N THR A 237 -16.66 0.81 13.40
CA THR A 237 -17.95 0.79 14.10
C THR A 237 -19.12 0.86 13.11
N PRO A 238 -20.32 0.36 13.47
CA PRO A 238 -21.51 0.43 12.61
C PRO A 238 -21.81 1.87 12.14
N GLU A 239 -21.59 2.87 13.01
CA GLU A 239 -21.83 4.28 12.72
C GLU A 239 -20.90 4.79 11.63
N ASN A 240 -19.58 4.56 11.79
CA ASN A 240 -18.56 4.99 10.83
C ASN A 240 -18.74 4.29 9.48
N LEU A 241 -19.07 2.99 9.51
CA LEU A 241 -19.31 2.22 8.30
C LEU A 241 -20.58 2.70 7.59
N THR A 242 -21.66 3.00 8.33
CA THR A 242 -22.86 3.61 7.76
C THR A 242 -22.56 4.96 7.12
N MET A 243 -21.78 5.83 7.76
CA MET A 243 -21.37 7.12 7.19
C MET A 243 -20.53 6.93 5.91
N THR A 244 -19.63 5.95 5.90
CA THR A 244 -18.73 5.69 4.77
C THR A 244 -19.47 5.11 3.56
N TYR A 245 -20.48 4.26 3.80
CA TYR A 245 -21.20 3.52 2.76
C TYR A 245 -22.63 3.98 2.55
N SER A 246 -23.04 5.10 3.14
CA SER A 246 -24.41 5.67 3.03
C SER A 246 -24.82 5.80 1.55
N GLY A 247 -25.90 5.11 1.20
CA GLY A 247 -26.42 5.00 -0.17
C GLY A 247 -26.26 3.63 -0.82
N ARG A 248 -25.63 2.66 -0.16
CA ARG A 248 -25.46 1.27 -0.65
C ARG A 248 -26.00 0.29 0.39
N LEU A 249 -27.31 0.10 0.40
CA LEU A 249 -28.05 -0.72 1.39
C LEU A 249 -27.55 -2.17 1.52
N SER A 250 -27.02 -2.77 0.44
CA SER A 250 -26.50 -4.15 0.47
C SER A 250 -25.23 -4.35 1.30
N VAL A 251 -24.48 -3.30 1.56
CA VAL A 251 -23.25 -3.36 2.37
C VAL A 251 -23.55 -3.34 3.86
N LEU A 252 -24.68 -2.76 4.27
CA LEU A 252 -25.10 -2.69 5.69
C LEU A 252 -25.43 -4.06 6.28
N ASP A 253 -25.97 -4.98 5.47
CA ASP A 253 -26.25 -6.36 5.91
C ASP A 253 -24.96 -7.15 6.16
N GLU A 254 -23.91 -6.96 5.31
CA GLU A 254 -22.58 -7.58 5.49
C GLU A 254 -21.86 -7.04 6.73
N ILE A 255 -22.07 -5.76 7.05
CA ILE A 255 -21.49 -5.09 8.23
C ILE A 255 -22.06 -5.69 9.52
N GLY A 256 -23.36 -5.92 9.60
CA GLY A 256 -24.01 -6.52 10.75
C GLY A 256 -23.42 -7.87 11.12
N GLU A 257 -23.17 -8.72 10.12
CA GLU A 257 -22.57 -10.04 10.32
C GLU A 257 -21.08 -9.99 10.75
N ALA A 258 -20.31 -9.04 10.25
CA ALA A 258 -18.87 -8.92 10.57
C ALA A 258 -18.66 -8.44 12.02
N VAL A 259 -19.44 -7.47 12.46
CA VAL A 259 -19.37 -6.91 13.82
C VAL A 259 -19.84 -7.93 14.86
N GLU A 260 -20.88 -8.73 14.57
CA GLU A 260 -21.36 -9.78 15.48
C GLU A 260 -20.33 -10.92 15.67
N ARG A 261 -19.52 -11.23 14.66
CA ARG A 261 -18.46 -12.25 14.76
C ARG A 261 -17.24 -11.74 15.56
N GLY A 262 -16.84 -10.49 15.37
CA GLY A 262 -15.72 -9.88 16.11
C GLY A 262 -15.99 -9.71 17.62
N GLY A 263 -17.26 -9.55 18.01
CA GLY A 263 -17.67 -9.42 19.43
C GLY A 263 -17.72 -10.75 20.21
N ARG A 264 -17.53 -11.92 19.58
CA ARG A 264 -17.58 -13.25 20.23
C ARG A 264 -16.23 -13.83 20.64
N THR A 265 -15.14 -13.11 20.44
CA THR A 265 -13.77 -13.54 20.80
C THR A 265 -13.15 -12.73 21.95
N SER A 266 -13.99 -12.16 22.82
CA SER A 266 -13.54 -11.52 24.06
C SER A 266 -13.91 -12.34 25.27
#